data_3b8de51ab71cf0ce59507f9f1f65d453
#
_entry.id   3b8de51ab71cf0ce59507f9f1f65d453
#
_cell.length_a   1.000
_cell.length_b   1.000
_cell.length_c   1.000
_cell.angle_alpha   90.00
_cell.angle_beta   90.00
_cell.angle_gamma   90.00
#
_symmetry.space_group_name_H-M   'P 1'
#
loop_
_entity.id
_entity.type
_entity.pdbx_description
1 polymer ?
#
loop_
_entity_poly.entity_id
_entity_poly.type
_entity_poly.pdbx_seq_one_letter_code
_entity_poly.pdbx_strand_id
1 'polypeptide(L)'
;MPPLFLKINVSRKTLGGVTMKNDGYYHCDRLLTLKDKNGDIPDIYIVDGNRTAGKSYSIKSRQVSDFLKDKYRPENQFIYLYRNVVDMKNCADTYFGDISEQFDGYVMTEKSLMNGSLIQLFLNEEPCGYCLALSMARKYKKMRGLFVNVRSVFFDEYQDEDNVYLSNEVNKLLSLLTTISAGHGKQHRRVMLYMASNTVSLLNPYYSVFGINKMLKYNTKILRGDGWVFERTYNENASTAYKESGIARAFQGASYNDYASENKYLNDNDCLIGKPTGQSRYICTIRFNEKMYNARKYDTCMYISTGADESFPTRICFTKTDVIDNTAIRVNSTHYIVTMLREYFNRGLLLFENLECKNMIFDVISF
;
A
#
# COMPACT_ATOMS: atom_id res chain seq x y z
N MET A 1 14.67 28.20 34.88
CA MET A 1 15.12 28.45 33.51
C MET A 1 14.03 27.90 32.58
N PRO A 2 13.39 28.70 31.74
CA PRO A 2 12.41 28.21 30.79
C PRO A 2 13.11 27.52 29.62
N PRO A 3 12.52 26.53 28.98
CA PRO A 3 13.13 25.82 27.87
C PRO A 3 13.27 26.74 26.66
N LEU A 4 14.43 26.72 26.04
CA LEU A 4 14.71 27.36 24.76
C LEU A 4 13.83 26.68 23.66
N PHE A 5 12.83 27.40 23.22
CA PHE A 5 12.16 27.05 21.95
C PHE A 5 13.11 27.41 20.80
N LEU A 6 13.68 26.38 20.17
CA LEU A 6 14.37 26.55 18.89
C LEU A 6 13.32 27.02 17.86
N LYS A 7 13.42 28.26 17.43
CA LYS A 7 12.68 28.77 16.26
C LYS A 7 13.23 28.06 15.01
N ILE A 8 12.52 27.05 14.54
CA ILE A 8 12.80 26.42 13.26
C ILE A 8 12.46 27.46 12.19
N ASN A 9 13.48 27.93 11.46
CA ASN A 9 13.30 28.78 10.29
C ASN A 9 12.67 27.95 9.17
N VAL A 10 11.38 28.10 8.96
CA VAL A 10 10.64 27.47 7.88
C VAL A 10 11.00 28.13 6.56
N SER A 11 11.86 27.50 5.75
CA SER A 11 12.15 27.97 4.40
C SER A 11 11.00 27.55 3.44
N ARG A 12 10.43 28.53 2.72
CA ARG A 12 9.37 28.30 1.74
C ARG A 12 9.98 28.14 0.35
N LYS A 13 9.79 26.98 -0.29
CA LYS A 13 10.09 26.77 -1.72
C LYS A 13 8.81 26.77 -2.52
N THR A 14 8.73 27.61 -3.55
CA THR A 14 7.56 27.67 -4.45
C THR A 14 7.84 26.84 -5.70
N LEU A 15 7.04 25.83 -5.97
CA LEU A 15 6.99 25.10 -7.25
C LEU A 15 5.55 25.19 -7.76
N GLY A 16 5.35 25.82 -8.90
CA GLY A 16 4.03 25.89 -9.54
C GLY A 16 2.93 26.65 -8.76
N GLY A 17 3.27 27.68 -7.98
CA GLY A 17 2.30 28.51 -7.24
C GLY A 17 1.85 27.95 -5.88
N VAL A 18 2.29 26.76 -5.49
CA VAL A 18 2.02 26.17 -4.16
C VAL A 18 3.22 26.41 -3.26
N THR A 19 3.02 27.11 -2.14
CA THR A 19 4.06 27.33 -1.13
C THR A 19 4.19 26.06 -0.28
N MET A 20 5.23 25.26 -0.52
CA MET A 20 5.48 24.07 0.26
C MET A 20 6.07 24.44 1.63
N LYS A 21 5.52 23.88 2.70
CA LYS A 21 6.15 23.91 4.01
C LYS A 21 7.39 23.03 3.99
N ASN A 22 8.53 23.55 4.42
CA ASN A 22 9.75 22.77 4.60
C ASN A 22 10.05 22.72 6.11
N ASP A 23 9.26 21.93 6.82
CA ASP A 23 9.35 21.67 8.25
C ASP A 23 10.00 20.31 8.56
N GLY A 24 10.54 19.66 7.54
CA GLY A 24 11.18 18.35 7.66
C GLY A 24 10.21 17.17 7.63
N TYR A 25 8.92 17.41 7.39
CA TYR A 25 7.91 16.36 7.25
C TYR A 25 7.39 16.25 5.83
N TYR A 26 6.75 15.12 5.52
CA TYR A 26 6.07 14.92 4.27
C TYR A 26 4.76 15.72 4.24
N HIS A 27 4.50 16.38 3.10
CA HIS A 27 3.25 17.07 2.81
C HIS A 27 2.64 16.52 1.52
N CYS A 28 1.40 16.03 1.59
CA CYS A 28 0.71 15.44 0.45
C CYS A 28 0.32 16.45 -0.64
N ASP A 29 0.46 17.75 -0.40
CA ASP A 29 0.13 18.79 -1.40
C ASP A 29 0.86 18.58 -2.72
N ARG A 30 2.12 18.15 -2.68
CA ARG A 30 2.88 17.80 -3.87
C ARG A 30 2.23 16.62 -4.62
N LEU A 31 1.90 15.55 -3.92
CA LEU A 31 1.26 14.37 -4.50
C LEU A 31 -0.04 14.75 -5.20
N LEU A 32 -0.83 15.66 -4.59
CA LEU A 32 -2.11 16.11 -5.11
C LEU A 32 -2.01 17.01 -6.37
N THR A 33 -0.82 17.57 -6.66
CA THR A 33 -0.58 18.32 -7.90
C THR A 33 -0.18 17.44 -9.07
N LEU A 34 0.18 16.17 -8.80
CA LEU A 34 0.61 15.26 -9.84
C LEU A 34 -0.55 14.89 -10.77
N LYS A 35 -0.21 14.74 -12.03
CA LYS A 35 -1.10 14.24 -13.07
C LYS A 35 -0.78 12.77 -13.36
N ASP A 36 -1.75 12.02 -13.81
CA ASP A 36 -1.58 10.67 -14.28
C ASP A 36 -0.78 10.60 -15.60
N LYS A 37 -0.63 9.42 -16.19
CA LYS A 37 0.11 9.25 -17.45
C LYS A 37 -0.53 9.98 -18.65
N ASN A 38 -1.83 10.26 -18.58
CA ASN A 38 -2.61 10.93 -19.64
C ASN A 38 -2.67 12.45 -19.45
N GLY A 39 -2.14 12.97 -18.33
CA GLY A 39 -2.23 14.39 -17.97
C GLY A 39 -3.50 14.76 -17.21
N ASP A 40 -4.32 13.79 -16.82
CA ASP A 40 -5.54 13.97 -16.09
C ASP A 40 -5.30 14.01 -14.57
N ILE A 41 -6.31 14.48 -13.83
CA ILE A 41 -6.30 14.45 -12.36
C ILE A 41 -6.61 13.01 -11.91
N PRO A 42 -5.68 12.31 -11.25
CA PRO A 42 -5.89 10.92 -10.86
C PRO A 42 -6.95 10.78 -9.77
N ASP A 43 -7.58 9.62 -9.70
CA ASP A 43 -8.49 9.25 -8.62
C ASP A 43 -7.77 8.49 -7.50
N ILE A 44 -6.60 7.91 -7.78
CA ILE A 44 -5.82 7.12 -6.82
C ILE A 44 -4.45 7.75 -6.63
N TYR A 45 -4.13 8.03 -5.36
CA TYR A 45 -2.88 8.61 -4.90
C TYR A 45 -2.20 7.65 -3.92
N ILE A 46 -1.01 7.18 -4.28
CA ILE A 46 -0.27 6.19 -3.51
C ILE A 46 1.03 6.83 -3.04
N VAL A 47 1.35 6.70 -1.76
CA VAL A 47 2.62 7.19 -1.20
C VAL A 47 3.25 6.15 -0.29
N ASP A 48 4.50 5.84 -0.58
CA ASP A 48 5.34 4.98 0.25
C ASP A 48 6.59 5.73 0.72
N GLY A 49 7.14 5.30 1.84
CA GLY A 49 8.33 5.92 2.38
C GLY A 49 8.73 5.34 3.74
N ASN A 50 9.82 5.86 4.28
CA ASN A 50 10.29 5.46 5.61
C ASN A 50 9.28 5.81 6.72
N ARG A 51 9.43 5.15 7.86
CA ARG A 51 8.58 5.38 9.04
C ARG A 51 8.70 6.83 9.53
N THR A 52 7.68 7.30 10.22
CA THR A 52 7.60 8.63 10.85
C THR A 52 7.81 9.80 9.89
N ALA A 53 7.78 9.56 8.57
CA ALA A 53 7.93 10.62 7.57
C ALA A 53 6.80 11.66 7.58
N GLY A 54 5.64 11.37 8.20
CA GLY A 54 4.48 12.26 8.25
C GLY A 54 3.41 12.00 7.18
N LYS A 55 3.45 10.87 6.49
CA LYS A 55 2.50 10.52 5.41
C LYS A 55 1.05 10.50 5.90
N SER A 56 0.75 9.69 6.89
CA SER A 56 -0.60 9.55 7.47
C SER A 56 -1.09 10.86 8.08
N TYR A 57 -0.21 11.54 8.83
CA TYR A 57 -0.46 12.85 9.40
C TYR A 57 -0.93 13.86 8.34
N SER A 58 -0.20 13.96 7.23
CA SER A 58 -0.50 14.91 6.17
C SER A 58 -1.83 14.60 5.45
N ILE A 59 -2.14 13.32 5.21
CA ILE A 59 -3.38 12.93 4.54
C ILE A 59 -4.59 13.13 5.47
N LYS A 60 -4.50 12.73 6.75
CA LYS A 60 -5.53 12.97 7.76
C LYS A 60 -5.82 14.48 7.89
N SER A 61 -4.77 15.29 8.03
CA SER A 61 -4.89 16.76 8.10
C SER A 61 -5.57 17.35 6.86
N ARG A 62 -5.26 16.82 5.68
CA ARG A 62 -5.88 17.24 4.44
C ARG A 62 -7.37 16.91 4.41
N GLN A 63 -7.77 15.71 4.80
CA GLN A 63 -9.18 15.30 4.83
C GLN A 63 -10.01 16.17 5.79
N VAL A 64 -9.49 16.45 6.99
CA VAL A 64 -10.16 17.34 7.96
C VAL A 64 -10.22 18.78 7.43
N SER A 65 -9.14 19.30 6.85
CA SER A 65 -9.12 20.64 6.26
C SER A 65 -10.11 20.80 5.11
N ASP A 66 -10.25 19.80 4.25
CA ASP A 66 -11.23 19.81 3.15
C ASP A 66 -12.67 19.76 3.67
N PHE A 67 -12.92 19.05 4.78
CA PHE A 67 -14.24 19.05 5.44
C PHE A 67 -14.56 20.40 6.07
N LEU A 68 -13.59 21.04 6.74
CA LEU A 68 -13.77 22.33 7.41
C LEU A 68 -13.85 23.52 6.46
N LYS A 69 -13.43 23.34 5.21
CA LYS A 69 -13.46 24.40 4.21
C LYS A 69 -14.89 24.91 4.02
N ASP A 70 -15.05 26.26 4.04
CA ASP A 70 -16.35 26.94 3.91
C ASP A 70 -17.37 26.52 5.01
N LYS A 71 -16.92 26.40 6.26
CA LYS A 71 -17.76 26.12 7.44
C LYS A 71 -18.54 24.81 7.35
N TYR A 72 -17.83 23.68 7.37
CA TYR A 72 -18.38 22.33 7.25
C TYR A 72 -19.05 22.10 5.88
N ARG A 73 -18.30 21.50 4.96
CA ARG A 73 -18.89 21.01 3.70
C ARG A 73 -19.37 19.56 3.91
N PRO A 74 -20.67 19.34 4.14
CA PRO A 74 -21.18 17.99 4.36
C PRO A 74 -20.91 17.06 3.17
N GLU A 75 -20.75 17.61 1.96
CA GLU A 75 -20.37 16.87 0.76
C GLU A 75 -18.88 16.49 0.69
N ASN A 76 -18.06 16.89 1.67
CA ASN A 76 -16.63 16.55 1.75
C ASN A 76 -16.34 15.56 2.88
N GLN A 77 -17.30 14.70 3.20
CA GLN A 77 -17.05 13.61 4.15
C GLN A 77 -15.95 12.68 3.65
N PHE A 78 -15.28 12.04 4.60
CA PHE A 78 -14.19 11.13 4.31
C PHE A 78 -14.40 9.74 4.93
N ILE A 79 -13.64 8.77 4.45
CA ILE A 79 -13.55 7.44 5.06
C ILE A 79 -12.11 7.19 5.45
N TYR A 80 -11.90 6.71 6.68
CA TYR A 80 -10.68 6.05 7.10
C TYR A 80 -10.88 4.55 7.05
N LEU A 81 -10.09 3.87 6.22
CA LEU A 81 -10.28 2.46 5.90
C LEU A 81 -9.25 1.61 6.64
N TYR A 82 -9.73 0.71 7.46
CA TYR A 82 -8.95 -0.35 8.10
C TYR A 82 -9.01 -1.63 7.27
N ARG A 83 -8.04 -2.52 7.45
CA ARG A 83 -8.10 -3.86 6.84
C ARG A 83 -9.14 -4.73 7.52
N ASN A 84 -9.11 -4.81 8.84
CA ASN A 84 -9.98 -5.69 9.64
C ASN A 84 -10.82 -4.91 10.64
N VAL A 85 -11.97 -5.50 11.06
CA VAL A 85 -12.85 -4.91 12.09
C VAL A 85 -12.16 -4.83 13.45
N VAL A 86 -11.28 -5.77 13.75
CA VAL A 86 -10.57 -5.81 15.04
C VAL A 86 -9.66 -4.60 15.26
N ASP A 87 -9.24 -3.95 14.17
CA ASP A 87 -8.38 -2.77 14.18
C ASP A 87 -9.18 -1.48 14.42
N MET A 88 -10.53 -1.55 14.32
CA MET A 88 -11.44 -0.41 14.47
C MET A 88 -11.78 -0.19 15.94
N LYS A 89 -10.82 0.27 16.73
CA LYS A 89 -11.02 0.63 18.14
C LYS A 89 -10.69 2.10 18.34
N ASN A 90 -11.55 2.82 19.10
CA ASN A 90 -11.34 4.24 19.38
C ASN A 90 -10.97 5.02 18.11
N CYS A 91 -11.78 4.86 17.07
CA CYS A 91 -11.47 5.41 15.72
C CYS A 91 -11.31 6.93 15.75
N ALA A 92 -12.11 7.65 16.53
CA ALA A 92 -11.99 9.10 16.64
C ALA A 92 -10.63 9.49 17.20
N ASP A 93 -10.19 8.88 18.29
CA ASP A 93 -8.88 9.16 18.90
C ASP A 93 -7.73 8.72 17.98
N THR A 94 -7.82 7.52 17.40
CA THR A 94 -6.79 7.00 16.49
C THR A 94 -6.63 7.85 15.22
N TYR A 95 -7.74 8.34 14.69
CA TYR A 95 -7.71 9.17 13.49
C TYR A 95 -7.27 10.60 13.79
N PHE A 96 -7.87 11.23 14.81
CA PHE A 96 -7.73 12.66 15.08
C PHE A 96 -6.61 13.00 16.07
N GLY A 97 -6.26 12.08 16.97
CA GLY A 97 -5.27 12.31 18.01
C GLY A 97 -3.95 12.85 17.50
N ASP A 98 -3.43 12.25 16.40
CA ASP A 98 -2.15 12.66 15.79
C ASP A 98 -2.17 14.07 15.21
N ILE A 99 -3.34 14.58 14.80
CA ILE A 99 -3.50 15.86 14.08
C ILE A 99 -4.21 16.93 14.89
N SER A 100 -4.67 16.61 16.10
CA SER A 100 -5.51 17.48 16.94
C SER A 100 -4.90 18.84 17.21
N GLU A 101 -3.58 18.92 17.39
CA GLU A 101 -2.84 20.20 17.59
C GLU A 101 -2.99 21.18 16.43
N GLN A 102 -3.26 20.68 15.20
CA GLN A 102 -3.52 21.55 14.04
C GLN A 102 -4.93 22.14 14.00
N PHE A 103 -5.84 21.54 14.75
CA PHE A 103 -7.27 21.83 14.73
C PHE A 103 -7.74 22.20 16.16
N ASP A 104 -7.04 23.16 16.78
CA ASP A 104 -7.38 23.64 18.10
C ASP A 104 -8.86 24.11 18.16
N GLY A 105 -9.55 23.75 19.24
CA GLY A 105 -10.96 24.00 19.42
C GLY A 105 -11.91 23.03 18.69
N TYR A 106 -11.39 22.02 17.97
CA TYR A 106 -12.19 20.95 17.41
C TYR A 106 -12.05 19.66 18.21
N VAL A 107 -13.17 18.96 18.37
CA VAL A 107 -13.23 17.66 19.05
C VAL A 107 -13.85 16.65 18.09
N MET A 108 -13.17 15.50 17.91
CA MET A 108 -13.73 14.39 17.16
C MET A 108 -14.38 13.39 18.12
N THR A 109 -15.60 12.98 17.78
CA THR A 109 -16.34 11.94 18.50
C THR A 109 -16.81 10.87 17.53
N GLU A 110 -17.22 9.72 18.05
CA GLU A 110 -17.63 8.58 17.23
C GLU A 110 -18.94 7.98 17.68
N LYS A 111 -19.66 7.40 16.72
CA LYS A 111 -20.86 6.61 16.97
C LYS A 111 -20.74 5.26 16.29
N SER A 112 -20.77 4.21 17.09
CA SER A 112 -20.76 2.85 16.58
C SER A 112 -22.09 2.49 15.91
N LEU A 113 -21.99 1.94 14.70
CA LEU A 113 -23.11 1.41 13.92
C LEU A 113 -22.80 -0.04 13.53
N MET A 114 -23.84 -0.82 13.21
CA MET A 114 -23.68 -2.21 12.75
C MET A 114 -22.83 -3.09 13.71
N ASN A 115 -23.05 -2.98 15.01
CA ASN A 115 -22.28 -3.73 16.02
C ASN A 115 -20.75 -3.53 15.87
N GLY A 116 -20.33 -2.29 15.68
CA GLY A 116 -18.91 -1.92 15.60
C GLY A 116 -18.25 -2.16 14.25
N SER A 117 -18.95 -2.68 13.25
CA SER A 117 -18.36 -2.88 11.91
C SER A 117 -18.42 -1.65 10.99
N LEU A 118 -19.08 -0.58 11.45
CA LEU A 118 -19.09 0.75 10.85
C LEU A 118 -19.10 1.77 11.98
N ILE A 119 -18.19 2.72 11.94
CA ILE A 119 -18.12 3.83 12.90
C ILE A 119 -18.37 5.12 12.14
N GLN A 120 -19.30 5.93 12.61
CA GLN A 120 -19.52 7.29 12.09
C GLN A 120 -18.71 8.28 12.94
N LEU A 121 -17.99 9.16 12.29
CA LEU A 121 -17.17 10.22 12.90
C LEU A 121 -17.90 11.56 12.85
N PHE A 122 -17.77 12.32 13.91
CA PHE A 122 -18.30 13.66 14.05
C PHE A 122 -17.18 14.62 14.46
N LEU A 123 -17.17 15.80 13.88
CA LEU A 123 -16.26 16.89 14.26
C LEU A 123 -17.12 18.05 14.80
N ASN A 124 -17.00 18.35 16.09
CA ASN A 124 -17.89 19.28 16.79
C ASN A 124 -19.37 19.01 16.49
N GLU A 125 -19.80 17.74 16.70
CA GLU A 125 -21.17 17.24 16.48
C GLU A 125 -21.61 17.13 15.01
N GLU A 126 -20.85 17.69 14.05
CA GLU A 126 -21.14 17.60 12.62
C GLU A 126 -20.59 16.29 12.02
N PRO A 127 -21.41 15.51 11.29
CA PRO A 127 -20.97 14.24 10.72
C PRO A 127 -19.91 14.47 9.62
N CYS A 128 -18.66 14.14 9.91
CA CYS A 128 -17.53 14.41 9.03
C CYS A 128 -17.06 13.19 8.23
N GLY A 129 -17.39 11.98 8.66
CA GLY A 129 -16.90 10.79 7.94
C GLY A 129 -17.24 9.47 8.61
N TYR A 130 -16.50 8.44 8.19
CA TYR A 130 -16.70 7.09 8.67
C TYR A 130 -15.36 6.34 8.80
N CYS A 131 -15.32 5.40 9.76
CA CYS A 131 -14.32 4.33 9.74
C CYS A 131 -14.97 3.03 9.27
N LEU A 132 -14.34 2.37 8.32
CA LEU A 132 -14.79 1.12 7.71
C LEU A 132 -13.69 0.07 7.76
N ALA A 133 -14.07 -1.21 7.75
CA ALA A 133 -13.14 -2.32 7.58
C ALA A 133 -13.31 -2.97 6.21
N LEU A 134 -12.22 -3.14 5.48
CA LEU A 134 -12.22 -3.75 4.15
C LEU A 134 -12.73 -5.20 4.17
N SER A 135 -12.48 -5.94 5.26
CA SER A 135 -13.02 -7.28 5.48
C SER A 135 -14.56 -7.34 5.43
N MET A 136 -15.23 -6.20 5.65
CA MET A 136 -16.70 -6.07 5.68
C MET A 136 -17.28 -5.46 4.39
N ALA A 137 -16.48 -5.24 3.35
CA ALA A 137 -16.89 -4.54 2.12
C ALA A 137 -18.22 -5.03 1.52
N ARG A 138 -18.50 -6.34 1.59
CA ARG A 138 -19.78 -6.92 1.09
C ARG A 138 -21.00 -6.38 1.84
N LYS A 139 -20.90 -6.13 3.15
CA LYS A 139 -22.03 -5.64 3.97
C LYS A 139 -22.36 -4.20 3.64
N TYR A 140 -21.37 -3.38 3.31
CA TYR A 140 -21.56 -1.97 3.00
C TYR A 140 -22.32 -1.70 1.69
N LYS A 141 -22.40 -2.68 0.78
CA LYS A 141 -23.17 -2.55 -0.48
C LYS A 141 -24.64 -2.14 -0.27
N LYS A 142 -25.25 -2.62 0.81
CA LYS A 142 -26.64 -2.28 1.18
C LYS A 142 -26.78 -0.90 1.81
N MET A 143 -25.67 -0.25 2.16
CA MET A 143 -25.63 1.02 2.88
C MET A 143 -25.16 2.20 2.02
N ARG A 144 -25.19 2.05 0.70
CA ARG A 144 -24.77 3.05 -0.26
C ARG A 144 -25.29 4.47 0.04
N GLY A 145 -26.51 4.60 0.54
CA GLY A 145 -27.11 5.88 0.89
C GLY A 145 -26.36 6.66 1.98
N LEU A 146 -25.58 6.00 2.84
CA LEU A 146 -24.79 6.68 3.88
C LEU A 146 -23.58 7.40 3.31
N PHE A 147 -23.06 6.95 2.15
CA PHE A 147 -21.79 7.42 1.61
C PHE A 147 -21.93 8.50 0.53
N VAL A 148 -23.13 9.04 0.35
CA VAL A 148 -23.43 10.00 -0.74
C VAL A 148 -22.57 11.27 -0.67
N ASN A 149 -22.16 11.67 0.52
CA ASN A 149 -21.33 12.85 0.76
C ASN A 149 -19.83 12.56 0.86
N VAL A 150 -19.42 11.30 0.75
CA VAL A 150 -18.02 10.91 0.83
C VAL A 150 -17.29 11.34 -0.44
N ARG A 151 -16.16 12.02 -0.29
CA ARG A 151 -15.28 12.50 -1.38
C ARG A 151 -13.92 11.84 -1.39
N SER A 152 -13.48 11.35 -0.25
CA SER A 152 -12.18 10.68 -0.15
C SER A 152 -12.23 9.46 0.76
N VAL A 153 -11.39 8.50 0.42
CA VAL A 153 -11.11 7.31 1.21
C VAL A 153 -9.61 7.31 1.49
N PHE A 154 -9.22 7.13 2.72
CA PHE A 154 -7.82 6.94 3.10
C PHE A 154 -7.61 5.53 3.61
N PHE A 155 -6.81 4.76 2.91
CA PHE A 155 -6.36 3.43 3.31
C PHE A 155 -4.91 3.54 3.81
N ASP A 156 -4.78 3.67 5.11
CA ASP A 156 -3.49 3.71 5.79
C ASP A 156 -2.94 2.29 5.96
N GLU A 157 -1.62 2.16 5.93
CA GLU A 157 -0.93 0.88 6.05
C GLU A 157 -1.47 -0.18 5.07
N TYR A 158 -1.66 0.23 3.78
CA TYR A 158 -2.16 -0.69 2.76
C TYR A 158 -1.19 -1.84 2.47
N GLN A 159 0.12 -1.69 2.73
CA GLN A 159 1.05 -2.81 2.81
C GLN A 159 1.08 -3.33 4.25
N ASP A 160 0.93 -4.63 4.38
CA ASP A 160 0.97 -5.32 5.66
C ASP A 160 2.40 -5.79 5.96
N GLU A 161 2.92 -5.52 7.16
CA GLU A 161 4.31 -5.85 7.54
C GLU A 161 4.56 -7.36 7.54
N ASP A 162 3.54 -8.15 7.83
CA ASP A 162 3.60 -9.62 7.82
C ASP A 162 3.21 -10.22 6.46
N ASN A 163 2.92 -9.39 5.45
CA ASN A 163 2.38 -9.80 4.15
C ASN A 163 1.07 -10.60 4.23
N VAL A 164 0.23 -10.31 5.22
CA VAL A 164 -1.06 -10.98 5.43
C VAL A 164 -2.19 -10.12 4.85
N TYR A 165 -2.66 -10.51 3.69
CA TYR A 165 -3.74 -9.82 2.98
C TYR A 165 -5.04 -10.60 3.04
N LEU A 166 -6.17 -9.90 2.93
CA LEU A 166 -7.48 -10.53 2.80
C LEU A 166 -7.58 -11.29 1.46
N SER A 167 -8.25 -12.42 1.46
CA SER A 167 -8.57 -13.10 0.19
C SER A 167 -9.29 -12.14 -0.76
N ASN A 168 -8.78 -11.99 -2.00
CA ASN A 168 -9.27 -11.04 -2.99
C ASN A 168 -9.32 -9.57 -2.49
N GLU A 169 -8.31 -9.12 -1.78
CA GLU A 169 -8.30 -7.81 -1.12
C GLU A 169 -8.54 -6.66 -2.09
N VAL A 170 -7.86 -6.64 -3.23
CA VAL A 170 -8.02 -5.60 -4.26
C VAL A 170 -9.45 -5.55 -4.80
N ASN A 171 -10.06 -6.70 -5.06
CA ASN A 171 -11.44 -6.76 -5.51
C ASN A 171 -12.45 -6.29 -4.44
N LYS A 172 -12.14 -6.50 -3.16
CA LYS A 172 -12.94 -5.95 -2.05
C LYS A 172 -12.84 -4.44 -2.02
N LEU A 173 -11.62 -3.89 -2.16
CA LEU A 173 -11.40 -2.44 -2.23
C LEU A 173 -12.13 -1.83 -3.42
N LEU A 174 -11.99 -2.39 -4.61
CA LEU A 174 -12.68 -1.92 -5.82
C LEU A 174 -14.20 -1.96 -5.64
N SER A 175 -14.74 -3.04 -5.08
CA SER A 175 -16.17 -3.19 -4.79
C SER A 175 -16.67 -2.16 -3.77
N LEU A 176 -15.86 -1.82 -2.76
CA LEU A 176 -16.18 -0.78 -1.78
C LEU A 176 -16.18 0.60 -2.44
N LEU A 177 -15.15 0.94 -3.20
CA LEU A 177 -15.05 2.22 -3.92
C LEU A 177 -16.20 2.41 -4.91
N THR A 178 -16.58 1.37 -5.65
CA THR A 178 -17.75 1.37 -6.55
C THR A 178 -19.04 1.64 -5.76
N THR A 179 -19.17 1.08 -4.56
CA THR A 179 -20.33 1.32 -3.69
C THR A 179 -20.39 2.77 -3.21
N ILE A 180 -19.25 3.33 -2.81
CA ILE A 180 -19.13 4.71 -2.32
C ILE A 180 -19.34 5.73 -3.46
N SER A 181 -18.82 5.47 -4.65
CA SER A 181 -18.90 6.36 -5.81
C SER A 181 -20.31 6.43 -6.44
N ALA A 182 -21.18 5.48 -6.15
CA ALA A 182 -22.55 5.48 -6.65
C ALA A 182 -23.48 6.36 -5.79
N GLY A 183 -24.43 7.08 -6.40
CA GLY A 183 -25.45 7.83 -5.66
C GLY A 183 -25.74 9.23 -6.25
N HIS A 184 -26.67 9.97 -5.62
CA HIS A 184 -27.13 11.29 -6.05
C HIS A 184 -27.60 11.37 -7.52
N GLY A 185 -28.27 10.32 -8.00
CA GLY A 185 -28.73 10.26 -9.39
C GLY A 185 -27.61 10.12 -10.44
N LYS A 186 -26.36 9.96 -10.01
CA LYS A 186 -25.22 9.69 -10.89
C LYS A 186 -24.81 8.23 -10.79
N GLN A 187 -24.49 7.65 -11.93
CA GLN A 187 -23.99 6.27 -11.99
C GLN A 187 -22.61 6.18 -11.31
N HIS A 188 -21.81 7.22 -11.46
CA HIS A 188 -20.47 7.32 -10.85
C HIS A 188 -20.17 8.75 -10.43
N ARG A 189 -19.64 8.91 -9.20
CA ARG A 189 -19.07 10.15 -8.67
C ARG A 189 -17.58 9.95 -8.47
N ARG A 190 -16.83 11.02 -8.64
CA ARG A 190 -15.43 11.00 -8.29
C ARG A 190 -15.26 10.87 -6.77
N VAL A 191 -14.52 9.86 -6.34
CA VAL A 191 -14.08 9.64 -4.96
C VAL A 191 -12.59 9.37 -4.99
N MET A 192 -11.81 10.19 -4.30
CA MET A 192 -10.35 10.05 -4.27
C MET A 192 -9.97 8.93 -3.30
N LEU A 193 -9.07 8.07 -3.72
CA LEU A 193 -8.43 7.07 -2.85
C LEU A 193 -7.01 7.52 -2.53
N TYR A 194 -6.73 7.70 -1.27
CA TYR A 194 -5.38 7.87 -0.72
C TYR A 194 -4.91 6.55 -0.14
N MET A 195 -3.71 6.14 -0.49
CA MET A 195 -3.06 4.94 0.04
C MET A 195 -1.69 5.32 0.55
N ALA A 196 -1.42 5.11 1.83
CA ALA A 196 -0.12 5.36 2.41
C ALA A 196 0.42 4.11 3.09
N SER A 197 1.72 3.88 2.98
CA SER A 197 2.39 2.80 3.68
C SER A 197 3.88 3.09 3.89
N ASN A 198 4.51 2.27 4.71
CA ASN A 198 5.94 2.11 4.70
C ASN A 198 6.33 1.16 3.56
N THR A 199 7.63 1.13 3.20
CA THR A 199 8.16 0.24 2.16
C THR A 199 8.31 -1.19 2.71
N VAL A 200 7.25 -1.98 2.66
CA VAL A 200 7.25 -3.32 3.26
C VAL A 200 7.74 -4.37 2.28
N SER A 201 7.09 -4.51 1.14
CA SER A 201 7.42 -5.53 0.15
C SER A 201 7.05 -5.11 -1.28
N LEU A 202 7.89 -5.52 -2.25
CA LEU A 202 7.54 -5.48 -3.68
C LEU A 202 6.44 -6.49 -4.00
N LEU A 203 6.26 -7.49 -3.15
CA LEU A 203 5.22 -8.51 -3.26
C LEU A 203 3.97 -8.10 -2.49
N ASN A 204 3.23 -7.17 -3.02
CA ASN A 204 1.92 -6.86 -2.48
C ASN A 204 0.87 -6.81 -3.61
N PRO A 205 -0.39 -7.10 -3.31
CA PRO A 205 -1.44 -7.21 -4.32
C PRO A 205 -1.69 -5.89 -5.06
N TYR A 206 -1.44 -4.76 -4.43
CA TYR A 206 -1.64 -3.43 -5.02
C TYR A 206 -0.55 -3.11 -6.05
N TYR A 207 0.70 -3.38 -5.72
CA TYR A 207 1.80 -3.20 -6.67
C TYR A 207 1.64 -4.05 -7.92
N SER A 208 1.12 -5.27 -7.77
CA SER A 208 0.82 -6.14 -8.92
C SER A 208 -0.24 -5.55 -9.82
N VAL A 209 -1.37 -5.10 -9.25
CA VAL A 209 -2.49 -4.55 -10.03
C VAL A 209 -2.10 -3.26 -10.75
N PHE A 210 -1.35 -2.37 -10.10
CA PHE A 210 -0.85 -1.13 -10.71
C PHE A 210 0.41 -1.34 -11.56
N GLY A 211 1.03 -2.53 -11.53
CA GLY A 211 2.31 -2.81 -12.21
C GLY A 211 3.50 -2.06 -11.62
N ILE A 212 3.39 -1.54 -10.40
CA ILE A 212 4.42 -0.76 -9.72
C ILE A 212 5.69 -1.60 -9.55
N ASN A 213 5.57 -2.87 -9.14
CA ASN A 213 6.68 -3.81 -8.95
C ASN A 213 7.57 -3.99 -10.19
N LYS A 214 7.00 -3.83 -11.39
CA LYS A 214 7.72 -3.94 -12.68
C LYS A 214 8.39 -2.63 -13.09
N MET A 215 7.83 -1.50 -12.68
CA MET A 215 8.30 -0.16 -13.04
C MET A 215 9.27 0.44 -12.02
N LEU A 216 9.23 -0.02 -10.78
CA LEU A 216 10.00 0.54 -9.68
C LEU A 216 11.48 0.23 -9.84
N LYS A 217 12.31 1.29 -9.86
CA LYS A 217 13.78 1.22 -9.86
C LYS A 217 14.30 1.85 -8.58
N TYR A 218 15.57 1.60 -8.27
CA TYR A 218 16.22 2.13 -7.07
C TYR A 218 16.01 3.65 -6.87
N ASN A 219 16.15 4.43 -7.93
CA ASN A 219 16.02 5.89 -7.90
C ASN A 219 14.61 6.41 -8.27
N THR A 220 13.61 5.54 -8.37
CA THR A 220 12.25 5.94 -8.71
C THR A 220 11.66 6.76 -7.57
N LYS A 221 11.21 7.98 -7.90
CA LYS A 221 10.49 8.87 -6.97
C LYS A 221 9.01 8.96 -7.30
N ILE A 222 8.65 8.92 -8.57
CA ILE A 222 7.26 9.07 -9.04
C ILE A 222 7.01 8.07 -10.16
N LEU A 223 5.87 7.38 -10.08
CA LEU A 223 5.29 6.61 -11.19
C LEU A 223 3.90 7.14 -11.50
N ARG A 224 3.48 6.96 -12.75
CA ARG A 224 2.17 7.38 -13.24
C ARG A 224 1.55 6.26 -14.05
N GLY A 225 0.32 5.94 -13.75
CA GLY A 225 -0.51 5.06 -14.57
C GLY A 225 -1.77 5.77 -15.01
N ASP A 226 -2.73 5.03 -15.52
CA ASP A 226 -4.04 5.53 -15.92
C ASP A 226 -4.92 5.68 -14.69
N GLY A 227 -5.30 6.93 -14.36
CA GLY A 227 -6.08 7.26 -13.18
C GLY A 227 -5.35 7.16 -11.82
N TRP A 228 -4.05 6.90 -11.80
CA TRP A 228 -3.29 6.82 -10.55
C TRP A 228 -1.88 7.42 -10.64
N VAL A 229 -1.39 7.85 -9.47
CA VAL A 229 0.00 8.28 -9.27
C VAL A 229 0.57 7.62 -8.02
N PHE A 230 1.86 7.33 -8.06
CA PHE A 230 2.64 6.79 -6.95
C PHE A 230 3.82 7.72 -6.67
N GLU A 231 4.04 8.02 -5.40
CA GLU A 231 5.19 8.76 -4.92
C GLU A 231 5.96 7.91 -3.89
N ARG A 232 7.24 7.74 -4.12
CA ARG A 232 8.16 7.18 -3.13
C ARG A 232 8.87 8.33 -2.45
N THR A 233 8.54 8.56 -1.18
CA THR A 233 9.12 9.63 -0.38
C THR A 233 10.21 9.11 0.55
N TYR A 234 11.16 9.97 0.87
CA TYR A 234 12.18 9.71 1.88
C TYR A 234 12.34 10.97 2.74
N ASN A 235 12.25 10.78 4.04
CA ASN A 235 12.46 11.85 5.02
C ASN A 235 13.78 11.60 5.75
N GLU A 236 14.78 12.42 5.42
CA GLU A 236 16.12 12.33 5.99
C GLU A 236 16.14 12.67 7.48
N ASN A 237 15.35 13.66 7.92
CA ASN A 237 15.26 14.04 9.32
C ASN A 237 14.69 12.90 10.18
N ALA A 238 13.61 12.26 9.70
CA ALA A 238 13.03 11.10 10.37
C ALA A 238 14.01 9.91 10.42
N SER A 239 14.74 9.67 9.33
CA SER A 239 15.79 8.65 9.28
C SER A 239 16.90 8.91 10.30
N THR A 240 17.41 10.12 10.33
CA THR A 240 18.50 10.53 11.26
C THR A 240 18.03 10.44 12.72
N ALA A 241 16.85 10.98 13.03
CA ALA A 241 16.29 10.93 14.37
C ALA A 241 16.08 9.48 14.86
N TYR A 242 15.61 8.59 13.97
CA TYR A 242 15.48 7.18 14.31
C TYR A 242 16.85 6.53 14.56
N LYS A 243 17.84 6.73 13.66
CA LYS A 243 19.20 6.14 13.80
C LYS A 243 19.91 6.60 15.07
N GLU A 244 19.68 7.84 15.49
CA GLU A 244 20.24 8.41 16.71
C GLU A 244 19.49 7.97 17.98
N SER A 245 18.36 7.31 17.86
CA SER A 245 17.58 6.84 19.00
C SER A 245 18.31 5.72 19.76
N GLY A 246 18.06 5.61 21.06
CA GLY A 246 18.60 4.52 21.88
C GLY A 246 18.13 3.15 21.40
N ILE A 247 16.90 3.06 20.88
CA ILE A 247 16.32 1.81 20.35
C ILE A 247 17.10 1.35 19.12
N ALA A 248 17.31 2.22 18.13
CA ALA A 248 18.05 1.84 16.92
C ALA A 248 19.48 1.41 17.21
N ARG A 249 20.16 2.10 18.17
CA ARG A 249 21.50 1.72 18.60
C ARG A 249 21.53 0.36 19.31
N ALA A 250 20.53 0.07 20.14
CA ALA A 250 20.45 -1.20 20.88
C ALA A 250 20.22 -2.42 19.95
N PHE A 251 19.49 -2.21 18.85
CA PHE A 251 19.21 -3.23 17.84
C PHE A 251 20.02 -3.04 16.55
N GLN A 252 21.23 -2.52 16.66
CA GLN A 252 22.11 -2.34 15.50
C GLN A 252 22.34 -3.65 14.75
N GLY A 253 22.13 -3.63 13.41
CA GLY A 253 22.26 -4.82 12.56
C GLY A 253 20.95 -5.59 12.33
N ALA A 254 19.84 -5.21 12.99
CA ALA A 254 18.54 -5.77 12.65
C ALA A 254 18.04 -5.18 11.32
N SER A 255 17.53 -6.04 10.41
CA SER A 255 16.95 -5.61 9.12
C SER A 255 15.82 -4.59 9.27
N TYR A 256 15.12 -4.62 10.40
CA TYR A 256 14.08 -3.65 10.72
C TYR A 256 14.59 -2.21 10.83
N ASN A 257 15.84 -2.00 11.27
CA ASN A 257 16.44 -0.68 11.32
C ASN A 257 16.62 -0.07 9.91
N ASP A 258 17.05 -0.87 8.96
CA ASP A 258 17.20 -0.45 7.56
C ASP A 258 15.85 -0.11 6.92
N TYR A 259 14.85 -0.95 7.19
CA TYR A 259 13.47 -0.71 6.79
C TYR A 259 12.92 0.61 7.37
N ALA A 260 13.05 0.80 8.69
CA ALA A 260 12.49 1.96 9.37
C ALA A 260 13.15 3.28 8.96
N SER A 261 14.47 3.25 8.68
CA SER A 261 15.25 4.45 8.43
C SER A 261 15.61 4.70 6.97
N GLU A 262 15.90 3.66 6.18
CA GLU A 262 16.55 3.82 4.86
C GLU A 262 15.59 3.59 3.68
N ASN A 263 14.30 3.43 3.93
CA ASN A 263 13.33 3.17 2.87
C ASN A 263 13.64 1.89 2.07
N LYS A 264 14.31 0.93 2.71
CA LYS A 264 14.52 -0.41 2.17
C LYS A 264 13.27 -1.25 2.42
N TYR A 265 12.98 -2.16 1.53
CA TYR A 265 11.86 -3.07 1.73
C TYR A 265 12.16 -4.06 2.85
N LEU A 266 11.26 -4.19 3.81
CA LEU A 266 11.42 -5.06 4.99
C LEU A 266 11.60 -6.53 4.60
N ASN A 267 10.80 -6.98 3.63
CA ASN A 267 10.67 -8.39 3.25
C ASN A 267 11.31 -8.72 1.91
N ASP A 268 12.00 -7.76 1.29
CA ASP A 268 12.60 -7.95 -0.03
C ASP A 268 14.12 -8.14 0.06
N ASN A 269 14.63 -8.82 -0.95
CA ASN A 269 16.06 -9.01 -1.13
C ASN A 269 16.54 -8.22 -2.36
N ASP A 270 17.61 -7.45 -2.19
CA ASP A 270 18.21 -6.64 -3.25
C ASP A 270 18.92 -7.48 -4.33
N CYS A 271 19.31 -8.73 -4.01
CA CYS A 271 20.08 -9.61 -4.86
C CYS A 271 19.24 -10.73 -5.48
N LEU A 272 18.15 -10.37 -6.14
CA LEU A 272 17.23 -11.38 -6.70
C LEU A 272 17.69 -11.98 -8.04
N ILE A 273 18.60 -11.33 -8.76
CA ILE A 273 19.09 -11.83 -10.05
C ILE A 273 20.49 -12.41 -9.87
N GLY A 274 20.61 -13.69 -10.16
CA GLY A 274 21.88 -14.39 -10.06
C GLY A 274 21.70 -15.90 -10.21
N LYS A 275 22.75 -16.58 -10.66
CA LYS A 275 22.75 -18.04 -10.83
C LYS A 275 23.40 -18.71 -9.63
N PRO A 276 22.69 -19.56 -8.87
CA PRO A 276 23.28 -20.30 -7.78
C PRO A 276 24.25 -21.38 -8.30
N THR A 277 25.18 -21.77 -7.45
CA THR A 277 26.11 -22.87 -7.73
C THR A 277 25.71 -24.12 -6.94
N GLY A 278 26.14 -25.28 -7.38
CA GLY A 278 25.92 -26.57 -6.72
C GLY A 278 24.82 -27.40 -7.35
N GLN A 279 24.46 -28.49 -6.67
CA GLN A 279 23.41 -29.40 -7.12
C GLN A 279 22.02 -28.83 -6.84
N SER A 280 21.09 -29.08 -7.75
CA SER A 280 19.73 -28.64 -7.60
C SER A 280 18.73 -29.79 -7.72
N ARG A 281 17.60 -29.66 -7.02
CA ARG A 281 16.44 -30.54 -7.18
C ARG A 281 15.36 -29.78 -7.95
N TYR A 282 14.83 -30.42 -8.99
CA TYR A 282 13.66 -29.90 -9.69
C TYR A 282 12.44 -29.87 -8.76
N ILE A 283 11.66 -28.77 -8.83
CA ILE A 283 10.42 -28.60 -8.07
C ILE A 283 9.22 -28.65 -9.00
N CYS A 284 9.15 -27.79 -10.01
CA CYS A 284 8.07 -27.78 -11.00
C CYS A 284 8.46 -26.94 -12.21
N THR A 285 7.71 -27.13 -13.30
CA THR A 285 7.62 -26.17 -14.39
C THR A 285 6.38 -25.31 -14.22
N ILE A 286 6.55 -23.99 -14.28
CA ILE A 286 5.46 -23.00 -14.25
C ILE A 286 5.18 -22.59 -15.69
N ARG A 287 3.95 -22.70 -16.14
CA ARG A 287 3.47 -22.13 -17.39
C ARG A 287 2.73 -20.83 -17.08
N PHE A 288 3.16 -19.74 -17.70
CA PHE A 288 2.56 -18.44 -17.50
C PHE A 288 2.67 -17.60 -18.78
N ASN A 289 1.52 -17.13 -19.31
CA ASN A 289 1.44 -16.39 -20.57
C ASN A 289 2.18 -17.11 -21.74
N GLU A 290 1.86 -18.39 -21.93
CA GLU A 290 2.43 -19.27 -22.99
C GLU A 290 3.92 -19.59 -22.84
N LYS A 291 4.61 -19.01 -21.87
CA LYS A 291 6.04 -19.28 -21.59
C LYS A 291 6.21 -20.28 -20.46
N MET A 292 7.36 -20.93 -20.45
CA MET A 292 7.72 -21.95 -19.47
C MET A 292 8.88 -21.47 -18.60
N TYR A 293 8.79 -21.78 -17.30
CA TYR A 293 9.79 -21.41 -16.31
C TYR A 293 10.05 -22.58 -15.37
N ASN A 294 11.31 -22.86 -15.08
CA ASN A 294 11.72 -23.90 -14.15
C ASN A 294 11.89 -23.35 -12.75
N ALA A 295 11.31 -23.99 -11.76
CA ALA A 295 11.62 -23.78 -10.36
C ALA A 295 12.50 -24.93 -9.83
N ARG A 296 13.69 -24.59 -9.35
CA ARG A 296 14.66 -25.54 -8.78
C ARG A 296 15.08 -25.12 -7.40
N LYS A 297 15.21 -26.10 -6.50
CA LYS A 297 15.73 -25.89 -5.14
C LYS A 297 17.19 -26.28 -5.09
N TYR A 298 18.02 -25.36 -4.62
CA TYR A 298 19.40 -25.57 -4.20
C TYR A 298 19.48 -25.68 -2.68
N ASP A 299 20.63 -26.00 -2.12
CA ASP A 299 20.79 -26.15 -0.66
C ASP A 299 20.41 -24.89 0.10
N THR A 300 20.76 -23.71 -0.43
CA THR A 300 20.57 -22.42 0.25
C THR A 300 19.44 -21.56 -0.33
N CYS A 301 18.94 -21.86 -1.55
CA CYS A 301 17.98 -20.99 -2.23
C CYS A 301 17.06 -21.77 -3.18
N MET A 302 16.02 -21.09 -3.63
CA MET A 302 15.28 -21.48 -4.83
C MET A 302 15.69 -20.61 -6.02
N TYR A 303 15.65 -21.18 -7.19
CA TYR A 303 16.04 -20.51 -8.43
C TYR A 303 14.98 -20.70 -9.52
N ILE A 304 14.62 -19.60 -10.16
CA ILE A 304 13.68 -19.57 -11.27
C ILE A 304 14.44 -19.21 -12.54
N SER A 305 14.32 -20.07 -13.54
CA SER A 305 14.94 -19.88 -14.86
C SER A 305 13.93 -20.08 -15.99
N THR A 306 14.23 -19.55 -17.15
CA THR A 306 13.45 -19.80 -18.37
C THR A 306 13.59 -21.27 -18.83
N GLY A 307 12.55 -21.77 -19.52
CA GLY A 307 12.52 -23.11 -20.08
C GLY A 307 11.70 -24.11 -19.28
N ALA A 308 11.66 -25.34 -19.75
CA ALA A 308 11.01 -26.48 -19.13
C ALA A 308 11.99 -27.65 -19.01
N ASP A 309 11.87 -28.43 -17.97
CA ASP A 309 12.54 -29.72 -17.89
C ASP A 309 11.61 -30.78 -18.44
N GLU A 310 11.92 -31.30 -19.63
CA GLU A 310 11.05 -32.24 -20.33
C GLU A 310 10.96 -33.60 -19.67
N SER A 311 11.92 -33.93 -18.80
CA SER A 311 11.86 -35.15 -18.00
C SER A 311 10.74 -35.13 -16.96
N PHE A 312 10.17 -33.95 -16.69
CA PHE A 312 9.03 -33.73 -15.79
C PHE A 312 7.87 -33.11 -16.58
N PRO A 313 6.94 -33.92 -17.10
CA PRO A 313 5.87 -33.43 -17.96
C PRO A 313 4.83 -32.58 -17.24
N THR A 314 4.66 -32.77 -15.91
CA THR A 314 3.67 -32.01 -15.13
C THR A 314 4.06 -30.56 -14.98
N ARG A 315 3.14 -29.67 -15.34
CA ARG A 315 3.30 -28.22 -15.31
C ARG A 315 2.22 -27.61 -14.44
N ILE A 316 2.53 -26.54 -13.72
CA ILE A 316 1.53 -25.75 -13.02
C ILE A 316 1.23 -24.47 -13.80
N CYS A 317 -0.02 -24.03 -13.75
CA CYS A 317 -0.46 -22.77 -14.36
C CYS A 317 -1.47 -22.05 -13.46
N PHE A 318 -1.70 -20.77 -13.73
CA PHE A 318 -2.54 -19.90 -12.89
C PHE A 318 -3.78 -19.41 -13.65
N THR A 319 -3.68 -19.25 -14.94
CA THR A 319 -4.77 -18.77 -15.80
C THR A 319 -5.45 -19.92 -16.56
N LYS A 320 -6.69 -19.69 -16.98
CA LYS A 320 -7.41 -20.69 -17.82
C LYS A 320 -6.77 -20.83 -19.19
N THR A 321 -6.16 -19.77 -19.70
CA THR A 321 -5.51 -19.72 -21.01
C THR A 321 -4.22 -20.53 -21.07
N ASP A 322 -3.59 -20.74 -19.90
CA ASP A 322 -2.37 -21.55 -19.80
C ASP A 322 -2.64 -23.06 -19.65
N VAL A 323 -3.91 -23.46 -19.49
CA VAL A 323 -4.30 -24.88 -19.50
C VAL A 323 -4.48 -25.31 -20.95
N ILE A 324 -3.46 -25.95 -21.54
CA ILE A 324 -3.49 -26.36 -22.96
C ILE A 324 -3.84 -27.83 -23.11
N ASP A 325 -3.38 -28.65 -22.16
CA ASP A 325 -3.49 -30.11 -22.23
C ASP A 325 -3.57 -30.73 -20.83
N ASN A 326 -3.64 -32.06 -20.77
CA ASN A 326 -3.74 -32.80 -19.52
C ASN A 326 -2.47 -32.76 -18.65
N THR A 327 -1.39 -32.14 -19.11
CA THR A 327 -0.14 -32.00 -18.34
C THR A 327 -0.07 -30.71 -17.53
N ALA A 328 -0.97 -29.76 -17.77
CA ALA A 328 -1.03 -28.48 -17.07
C ALA A 328 -2.06 -28.53 -15.94
N ILE A 329 -1.60 -28.44 -14.70
CA ILE A 329 -2.45 -28.38 -13.50
C ILE A 329 -2.66 -26.93 -13.10
N ARG A 330 -3.91 -26.48 -13.16
CA ARG A 330 -4.24 -25.14 -12.67
C ARG A 330 -4.24 -25.11 -11.15
N VAL A 331 -3.46 -24.20 -10.58
CA VAL A 331 -3.33 -23.98 -9.14
C VAL A 331 -3.81 -22.58 -8.74
N ASN A 332 -4.11 -22.41 -7.47
CA ASN A 332 -4.51 -21.13 -6.87
C ASN A 332 -3.40 -20.59 -5.94
N SER A 333 -3.63 -19.40 -5.42
CA SER A 333 -2.69 -18.70 -4.51
C SER A 333 -2.40 -19.43 -3.19
N THR A 334 -3.23 -20.39 -2.80
CA THR A 334 -3.05 -21.21 -1.57
C THR A 334 -2.34 -22.55 -1.85
N HIS A 335 -1.99 -22.82 -3.10
CA HIS A 335 -1.27 -24.03 -3.44
C HIS A 335 0.12 -24.04 -2.77
N TYR A 336 0.57 -25.19 -2.29
CA TYR A 336 1.80 -25.33 -1.51
C TYR A 336 3.04 -24.78 -2.24
N ILE A 337 3.12 -24.92 -3.56
CA ILE A 337 4.24 -24.36 -4.34
C ILE A 337 4.23 -22.82 -4.28
N VAL A 338 3.07 -22.19 -4.40
CA VAL A 338 2.96 -20.72 -4.31
C VAL A 338 3.35 -20.23 -2.92
N THR A 339 2.87 -20.93 -1.89
CA THR A 339 3.22 -20.63 -0.49
C THR A 339 4.72 -20.78 -0.26
N MET A 340 5.32 -21.85 -0.77
CA MET A 340 6.76 -22.09 -0.69
C MET A 340 7.58 -21.02 -1.42
N LEU A 341 7.19 -20.63 -2.65
CA LEU A 341 7.85 -19.56 -3.40
C LEU A 341 7.81 -18.24 -2.64
N ARG A 342 6.64 -17.90 -2.06
CA ARG A 342 6.47 -16.70 -1.23
C ARG A 342 7.35 -16.73 0.03
N GLU A 343 7.43 -17.87 0.72
CA GLU A 343 8.29 -18.03 1.87
C GLU A 343 9.77 -17.82 1.52
N TYR A 344 10.25 -18.47 0.44
CA TYR A 344 11.63 -18.28 -0.02
C TYR A 344 11.92 -16.84 -0.43
N PHE A 345 10.97 -16.17 -1.07
CA PHE A 345 11.11 -14.75 -1.41
C PHE A 345 11.23 -13.89 -0.15
N ASN A 346 10.31 -14.03 0.80
CA ASN A 346 10.31 -13.23 2.04
C ASN A 346 11.58 -13.44 2.88
N ARG A 347 12.21 -14.60 2.75
CA ARG A 347 13.50 -14.90 3.41
C ARG A 347 14.72 -14.45 2.62
N GLY A 348 14.53 -13.82 1.45
CA GLY A 348 15.63 -13.42 0.57
C GLY A 348 16.37 -14.59 -0.09
N LEU A 349 15.72 -15.74 -0.18
CA LEU A 349 16.30 -16.98 -0.69
C LEU A 349 15.73 -17.40 -2.06
N LEU A 350 15.05 -16.51 -2.77
CA LEU A 350 14.54 -16.75 -4.12
C LEU A 350 15.36 -15.94 -5.13
N LEU A 351 16.04 -16.64 -6.02
CA LEU A 351 16.89 -16.06 -7.08
C LEU A 351 16.26 -16.27 -8.45
N PHE A 352 16.55 -15.36 -9.36
CA PHE A 352 16.04 -15.35 -10.73
C PHE A 352 17.17 -15.32 -11.75
N GLU A 353 16.98 -16.03 -12.86
CA GLU A 353 17.91 -15.99 -14.00
C GLU A 353 18.00 -14.59 -14.60
N ASN A 354 16.85 -13.92 -14.71
CA ASN A 354 16.72 -12.61 -15.35
C ASN A 354 15.48 -11.87 -14.85
N LEU A 355 15.30 -10.63 -15.33
CA LEU A 355 14.19 -9.78 -14.95
C LEU A 355 12.81 -10.34 -15.38
N GLU A 356 12.77 -11.09 -16.49
CA GLU A 356 11.54 -11.73 -16.96
C GLU A 356 11.03 -12.77 -15.95
N CYS A 357 11.93 -13.64 -15.47
CA CYS A 357 11.62 -14.64 -14.42
C CYS A 357 11.14 -13.96 -13.14
N LYS A 358 11.81 -12.88 -12.74
CA LYS A 358 11.41 -12.08 -11.56
C LYS A 358 10.01 -11.50 -11.71
N ASN A 359 9.71 -10.86 -12.83
CA ASN A 359 8.41 -10.25 -13.09
C ASN A 359 7.28 -11.30 -13.14
N MET A 360 7.53 -12.45 -13.77
CA MET A 360 6.59 -13.56 -13.82
C MET A 360 6.24 -14.05 -12.43
N ILE A 361 7.24 -14.27 -11.58
CA ILE A 361 7.01 -14.74 -10.21
C ILE A 361 6.26 -13.71 -9.39
N PHE A 362 6.53 -12.41 -9.54
CA PHE A 362 5.77 -11.37 -8.84
C PHE A 362 4.28 -11.41 -9.20
N ASP A 363 3.93 -11.68 -10.47
CA ASP A 363 2.54 -11.88 -10.86
C ASP A 363 1.92 -13.13 -10.22
N VAL A 364 2.71 -14.19 -10.04
CA VAL A 364 2.25 -15.47 -9.47
C VAL A 364 2.06 -15.44 -7.97
N ILE A 365 2.96 -14.81 -7.22
CA ILE A 365 2.98 -14.89 -5.75
C ILE A 365 2.36 -13.68 -5.04
N SER A 366 2.00 -12.62 -5.78
CA SER A 366 1.36 -11.41 -5.21
C SER A 366 -0.16 -11.55 -5.00
N PHE A 367 -0.75 -12.71 -5.20
CA PHE A 367 -2.19 -12.92 -5.07
C PHE A 367 -2.59 -13.54 -3.75
#